data_5ef6e05bd78ca18a27ac34923b53264d
#
_entry.id   5ef6e05bd78ca18a27ac34923b53264d
#
_cell.length_a   1.000
_cell.length_b   1.000
_cell.length_c   1.000
_cell.angle_alpha   90.00
_cell.angle_beta   90.00
_cell.angle_gamma   90.00
#
_symmetry.space_group_name_H-M   'P 1'
#
loop_
_entity.id
_entity.type
_entity.pdbx_description
1 polymer ?
#
loop_
_entity_poly.entity_id
_entity_poly.type
_entity_poly.pdbx_seq_one_letter_code
_entity_poly.pdbx_strand_id
1 'polypeptide(L)'
;EVLKLIPNDLREAGVALGGTQWRTVAMVVLPSARSGILTAVILGIARVAGETAPLILTILGNSETRVNPVGVPMSALPLYTFNLLKTGLNVAISRAWAGSLILLSLVFVLFMAARFLSGRKR
;
A
#
# COMPACT_ATOMS: atom_id res chain seq x y z
N GLU A 1 -3.54 -11.83 9.48
CA GLU A 1 -4.39 -12.71 8.68
C GLU A 1 -3.57 -13.68 7.80
N VAL A 2 -2.59 -13.21 6.99
CA VAL A 2 -1.76 -14.09 6.10
C VAL A 2 -1.08 -15.24 6.85
N LEU A 3 -0.56 -14.98 8.05
CA LEU A 3 0.10 -15.99 8.87
C LEU A 3 -0.88 -17.04 9.46
N LYS A 4 -2.17 -16.74 9.50
CA LYS A 4 -3.21 -17.69 9.94
C LYS A 4 -3.58 -18.70 8.86
N LEU A 5 -3.30 -18.37 7.58
CA LEU A 5 -3.57 -19.26 6.44
C LEU A 5 -2.53 -20.37 6.31
N ILE A 6 -1.45 -20.33 7.07
CA ILE A 6 -0.41 -21.36 7.05
C ILE A 6 -0.88 -22.55 7.90
N PRO A 7 -0.86 -23.78 7.34
CA PRO A 7 -1.25 -24.98 8.07
C PRO A 7 -0.44 -25.15 9.35
N ASN A 8 -1.11 -25.56 10.43
CA ASN A 8 -0.46 -25.83 11.71
C ASN A 8 0.57 -26.95 11.62
N ASP A 9 0.36 -27.89 10.69
CA ASP A 9 1.26 -29.01 10.44
C ASP A 9 2.71 -28.58 10.19
N LEU A 10 2.91 -27.43 9.50
CA LEU A 10 4.26 -26.88 9.28
C LEU A 10 4.91 -26.39 10.57
N ARG A 11 4.12 -25.89 11.51
CA ARG A 11 4.60 -25.47 12.82
C ARG A 11 4.93 -26.66 13.69
N GLU A 12 4.06 -27.66 13.70
CA GLU A 12 4.24 -28.90 14.45
C GLU A 12 5.46 -29.68 13.93
N ALA A 13 5.62 -29.78 12.60
CA ALA A 13 6.80 -30.41 11.99
C ALA A 13 8.10 -29.70 12.41
N GLY A 14 8.11 -28.36 12.43
CA GLY A 14 9.28 -27.60 12.85
C GLY A 14 9.65 -27.83 14.33
N VAL A 15 8.66 -27.95 15.20
CA VAL A 15 8.86 -28.27 16.62
C VAL A 15 9.27 -29.73 16.82
N ALA A 16 8.67 -30.67 16.06
CA ALA A 16 9.01 -32.09 16.10
C ALA A 16 10.49 -32.35 15.72
N LEU A 17 11.08 -31.50 14.85
CA LEU A 17 12.50 -31.53 14.52
C LEU A 17 13.40 -30.89 15.58
N GLY A 18 12.87 -30.57 16.77
CA GLY A 18 13.63 -29.99 17.89
C GLY A 18 13.83 -28.48 17.79
N GLY A 19 13.14 -27.81 16.86
CA GLY A 19 13.19 -26.34 16.75
C GLY A 19 12.39 -25.67 17.86
N THR A 20 12.93 -24.55 18.40
CA THR A 20 12.13 -23.68 19.26
C THR A 20 11.02 -23.01 18.44
N GLN A 21 9.91 -22.63 19.07
CA GLN A 21 8.78 -21.97 18.37
C GLN A 21 9.25 -20.76 17.55
N TRP A 22 10.15 -19.94 18.09
CA TRP A 22 10.70 -18.79 17.40
C TRP A 22 11.51 -19.18 16.16
N ARG A 23 12.34 -20.19 16.26
CA ARG A 23 13.16 -20.69 15.14
C ARG A 23 12.28 -21.30 14.05
N THR A 24 11.24 -22.02 14.42
CA THR A 24 10.24 -22.58 13.48
C THR A 24 9.51 -21.46 12.75
N VAL A 25 9.08 -20.42 13.45
CA VAL A 25 8.42 -19.26 12.80
C VAL A 25 9.38 -18.56 11.83
N ALA A 26 10.61 -18.29 12.24
CA ALA A 26 11.56 -17.55 11.41
C ALA A 26 12.07 -18.34 10.19
N MET A 27 12.30 -19.66 10.33
CA MET A 27 12.93 -20.49 9.30
C MET A 27 11.93 -21.26 8.43
N VAL A 28 10.71 -21.53 8.91
CA VAL A 28 9.71 -22.34 8.19
C VAL A 28 8.49 -21.49 7.82
N VAL A 29 7.85 -20.87 8.81
CA VAL A 29 6.56 -20.17 8.60
C VAL A 29 6.75 -18.88 7.80
N LEU A 30 7.71 -18.05 8.15
CA LEU A 30 7.93 -16.75 7.51
C LEU A 30 8.35 -16.89 6.03
N PRO A 31 9.28 -17.78 5.66
CA PRO A 31 9.60 -18.03 4.24
C PRO A 31 8.44 -18.60 3.45
N SER A 32 7.61 -19.45 4.07
CA SER A 32 6.41 -20.01 3.42
C SER A 32 5.33 -18.96 3.19
N ALA A 33 5.21 -17.97 4.09
CA ALA A 33 4.24 -16.87 4.01
C ALA A 33 4.68 -15.72 3.11
N ARG A 34 5.92 -15.69 2.63
CA ARG A 34 6.52 -14.50 1.96
C ARG A 34 5.68 -13.90 0.83
N SER A 35 5.05 -14.74 -0.01
CA SER A 35 4.21 -14.26 -1.13
C SER A 35 2.94 -13.58 -0.63
N GLY A 36 2.32 -14.14 0.42
CA GLY A 36 1.15 -13.55 1.07
C GLY A 36 1.48 -12.24 1.80
N ILE A 37 2.62 -12.20 2.50
CA ILE A 37 3.10 -10.99 3.18
C ILE A 37 3.36 -9.87 2.15
N LEU A 38 4.00 -10.19 1.03
CA LEU A 38 4.24 -9.22 -0.02
C LEU A 38 2.92 -8.68 -0.59
N THR A 39 1.96 -9.55 -0.85
CA THR A 39 0.62 -9.14 -1.30
C THR A 39 -0.06 -8.24 -0.28
N ALA A 40 0.01 -8.56 1.01
CA ALA A 40 -0.57 -7.73 2.07
C ALA A 40 0.07 -6.34 2.16
N VAL A 41 1.40 -6.26 2.02
CA VAL A 41 2.13 -4.98 1.99
C VAL A 41 1.69 -4.12 0.80
N ILE A 42 1.55 -4.72 -0.39
CA ILE A 42 1.12 -4.01 -1.59
C ILE A 42 -0.31 -3.48 -1.44
N LEU A 43 -1.22 -4.32 -0.94
CA LEU A 43 -2.59 -3.90 -0.68
C LEU A 43 -2.65 -2.77 0.35
N GLY A 44 -1.78 -2.83 1.39
CA GLY A 44 -1.64 -1.75 2.37
C GLY A 44 -1.19 -0.44 1.72
N ILE A 45 -0.16 -0.47 0.88
CA ILE A 45 0.33 0.71 0.16
C ILE A 45 -0.74 1.25 -0.80
N ALA A 46 -1.42 0.39 -1.56
CA ALA A 46 -2.49 0.79 -2.47
C ALA A 46 -3.64 1.48 -1.72
N ARG A 47 -4.00 0.97 -0.55
CA ARG A 47 -5.02 1.57 0.31
C ARG A 47 -4.59 2.97 0.78
N VAL A 48 -3.40 3.09 1.35
CA VAL A 48 -2.87 4.37 1.85
C VAL A 48 -2.73 5.40 0.73
N ALA A 49 -2.31 4.98 -0.47
CA ALA A 49 -2.19 5.87 -1.63
C ALA A 49 -3.53 6.49 -2.07
N GLY A 50 -4.66 5.80 -1.82
CA GLY A 50 -6.01 6.31 -2.14
C GLY A 50 -6.73 6.99 -0.97
N GLU A 51 -6.13 7.05 0.22
CA GLU A 51 -6.81 7.48 1.43
C GLU A 51 -6.93 9.01 1.50
N THR A 52 -8.16 9.52 1.35
CA THR A 52 -8.45 10.97 1.33
C THR A 52 -8.98 11.47 2.68
N ALA A 53 -9.78 10.69 3.38
CA ALA A 53 -10.48 11.13 4.58
C ALA A 53 -9.56 11.60 5.72
N PRO A 54 -8.53 10.88 6.16
CA PRO A 54 -7.62 11.37 7.19
C PRO A 54 -6.78 12.56 6.70
N LEU A 55 -6.46 12.62 5.40
CA LEU A 55 -5.67 13.72 4.85
C LEU A 55 -6.42 15.06 4.87
N ILE A 56 -7.75 15.06 4.72
CA ILE A 56 -8.57 16.27 4.85
C ILE A 56 -8.42 16.88 6.25
N LEU A 57 -8.33 16.04 7.27
CA LEU A 57 -8.25 16.48 8.66
C LEU A 57 -6.84 16.88 9.10
N THR A 58 -5.81 16.29 8.51
CA THR A 58 -4.43 16.43 8.98
C THR A 58 -3.57 17.40 8.16
N ILE A 59 -3.79 17.50 6.85
CA ILE A 59 -2.88 18.21 5.95
C ILE A 59 -3.42 19.58 5.51
N LEU A 60 -4.71 19.87 5.65
CA LEU A 60 -5.38 21.13 5.25
C LEU A 60 -5.23 21.50 3.76
N GLY A 61 -4.40 20.81 3.01
CA GLY A 61 -4.15 21.00 1.57
C GLY A 61 -3.43 22.34 1.26
N ASN A 62 -2.34 22.24 0.53
CA ASN A 62 -1.65 23.42 -0.03
C ASN A 62 -1.64 23.29 -1.56
N SER A 63 -1.99 24.38 -2.26
CA SER A 63 -1.98 24.43 -3.73
C SER A 63 -0.60 24.72 -4.32
N GLU A 64 0.38 25.05 -3.49
CA GLU A 64 1.74 25.36 -3.95
C GLU A 64 2.58 24.10 -4.10
N THR A 65 3.27 24.01 -5.23
CA THR A 65 4.27 22.94 -5.46
C THR A 65 5.55 23.28 -4.71
N ARG A 66 5.88 22.50 -3.68
CA ARG A 66 7.11 22.66 -2.90
C ARG A 66 7.91 21.37 -2.88
N VAL A 67 9.23 21.50 -3.00
CA VAL A 67 10.15 20.37 -3.04
C VAL A 67 10.61 19.94 -1.64
N ASN A 68 10.51 20.86 -0.65
CA ASN A 68 10.95 20.57 0.72
C ASN A 68 9.76 20.15 1.60
N PRO A 69 9.71 18.87 2.08
CA PRO A 69 8.57 18.35 2.82
C PRO A 69 8.56 18.70 4.31
N VAL A 70 9.59 19.38 4.84
CA VAL A 70 9.74 19.60 6.27
C VAL A 70 9.22 20.99 6.66
N GLY A 71 8.27 21.03 7.60
CA GLY A 71 7.78 22.25 8.23
C GLY A 71 6.78 23.08 7.41
N VAL A 72 6.25 22.54 6.31
CA VAL A 72 5.26 23.23 5.45
C VAL A 72 4.07 22.32 5.15
N PRO A 73 2.84 22.86 5.07
CA PRO A 73 1.68 22.09 4.64
C PRO A 73 1.92 21.51 3.24
N MET A 74 1.72 20.21 3.10
CA MET A 74 1.82 19.51 1.81
C MET A 74 0.42 19.14 1.31
N SER A 75 0.31 18.82 0.01
CA SER A 75 -0.89 18.25 -0.56
C SER A 75 -0.61 16.83 -1.07
N ALA A 76 -1.61 15.97 -0.99
CA ALA A 76 -1.57 14.64 -1.59
C ALA A 76 -2.49 14.62 -2.82
N LEU A 77 -2.14 13.81 -3.83
CA LEU A 77 -2.92 13.72 -5.06
C LEU A 77 -4.41 13.39 -4.84
N PRO A 78 -4.80 12.47 -3.94
CA PRO A 78 -6.21 12.22 -3.63
C PRO A 78 -6.92 13.46 -3.06
N LEU A 79 -6.27 14.18 -2.17
CA LEU A 79 -6.83 15.40 -1.58
C LEU A 79 -6.95 16.53 -2.63
N TYR A 80 -5.97 16.67 -3.49
CA TYR A 80 -5.98 17.65 -4.57
C TYR A 80 -7.12 17.40 -5.55
N THR A 81 -7.31 16.15 -5.99
CA THR A 81 -8.43 15.76 -6.88
C THR A 81 -9.79 16.01 -6.22
N PHE A 82 -9.93 15.70 -4.94
CA PHE A 82 -11.13 15.97 -4.17
C PHE A 82 -11.44 17.47 -4.08
N ASN A 83 -10.44 18.30 -3.81
CA ASN A 83 -10.62 19.74 -3.76
C ASN A 83 -11.00 20.33 -5.13
N LEU A 84 -10.43 19.83 -6.23
CA LEU A 84 -10.81 20.24 -7.58
C LEU A 84 -12.28 19.93 -7.89
N LEU A 85 -12.78 18.76 -7.48
CA LEU A 85 -14.19 18.39 -7.65
C LEU A 85 -15.13 19.33 -6.90
N LYS A 86 -14.73 19.81 -5.72
CA LYS A 86 -15.53 20.76 -4.93
C LYS A 86 -15.70 22.13 -5.56
N THR A 87 -14.80 22.53 -6.45
CA THR A 87 -14.89 23.85 -7.10
C THR A 87 -16.06 23.98 -8.07
N GLY A 88 -16.59 22.87 -8.59
CA GLY A 88 -17.70 22.84 -9.56
C GLY A 88 -17.36 23.41 -10.95
N LEU A 89 -16.14 23.83 -11.19
CA LEU A 89 -15.71 24.36 -12.49
C LEU A 89 -15.38 23.22 -13.47
N ASN A 90 -15.89 23.29 -14.69
CA ASN A 90 -15.67 22.25 -15.69
C ASN A 90 -14.19 21.93 -15.95
N VAL A 91 -13.34 22.97 -15.96
CA VAL A 91 -11.87 22.80 -16.14
C VAL A 91 -11.25 22.09 -14.93
N ALA A 92 -11.71 22.38 -13.72
CA ALA A 92 -11.21 21.74 -12.50
C ALA A 92 -11.67 20.27 -12.44
N ILE A 93 -12.90 19.98 -12.84
CA ILE A 93 -13.44 18.63 -12.95
C ILE A 93 -12.61 17.80 -13.94
N SER A 94 -12.30 18.33 -15.12
CA SER A 94 -11.45 17.64 -16.11
C SER A 94 -10.06 17.33 -15.55
N ARG A 95 -9.44 18.25 -14.79
CA ARG A 95 -8.17 18.03 -14.10
C ARG A 95 -8.28 16.99 -13.00
N ALA A 96 -9.39 16.96 -12.27
CA ALA A 96 -9.66 15.94 -11.25
C ALA A 96 -9.73 14.54 -11.86
N TRP A 97 -10.38 14.38 -13.01
CA TRP A 97 -10.42 13.12 -13.75
C TRP A 97 -9.01 12.68 -14.18
N ALA A 98 -8.22 13.59 -14.73
CA ALA A 98 -6.82 13.29 -15.08
C ALA A 98 -5.98 12.88 -13.85
N GLY A 99 -6.11 13.58 -12.73
CA GLY A 99 -5.43 13.24 -11.48
C GLY A 99 -5.84 11.86 -10.94
N SER A 100 -7.13 11.54 -11.02
CA SER A 100 -7.64 10.22 -10.62
C SER A 100 -7.11 9.10 -11.51
N LEU A 101 -6.99 9.33 -12.82
CA LEU A 101 -6.40 8.38 -13.76
C LEU A 101 -4.91 8.14 -13.47
N ILE A 102 -4.16 9.20 -13.17
CA ILE A 102 -2.75 9.10 -12.79
C ILE A 102 -2.60 8.27 -11.50
N LEU A 103 -3.43 8.53 -10.50
CA LEU A 103 -3.41 7.79 -9.23
C LEU A 103 -3.72 6.31 -9.46
N LEU A 104 -4.75 6.00 -10.23
CA LEU A 104 -5.12 4.63 -10.58
C LEU A 104 -3.98 3.91 -11.31
N SER A 105 -3.37 4.59 -12.29
CA SER A 105 -2.26 4.04 -13.05
C SER A 105 -1.04 3.78 -12.17
N LEU A 106 -0.72 4.68 -11.25
CA LEU A 106 0.38 4.53 -10.29
C LEU A 106 0.18 3.30 -9.42
N VAL A 107 -1.02 3.18 -8.81
CA VAL A 107 -1.36 2.03 -7.95
C VAL A 107 -1.32 0.73 -8.76
N PHE A 108 -1.82 0.74 -10.00
CA PHE A 108 -1.78 -0.42 -10.88
C PHE A 108 -0.36 -0.86 -11.22
N VAL A 109 0.52 0.09 -11.56
CA VAL A 109 1.94 -0.18 -11.85
C VAL A 109 2.65 -0.75 -10.62
N LEU A 110 2.42 -0.17 -9.44
CA LEU A 110 2.98 -0.69 -8.19
C LEU A 110 2.50 -2.11 -7.91
N PHE A 111 1.21 -2.38 -8.10
CA PHE A 111 0.64 -3.72 -7.94
C PHE A 111 1.26 -4.73 -8.90
N MET A 112 1.36 -4.37 -10.20
CA MET A 112 1.98 -5.23 -11.21
C MET A 112 3.45 -5.50 -10.90
N ALA A 113 4.23 -4.46 -10.58
CA ALA A 113 5.64 -4.60 -10.23
C ALA A 113 5.84 -5.56 -9.06
N ALA A 114 5.05 -5.41 -8.02
CA ALA A 114 5.13 -6.25 -6.85
C ALA A 114 4.69 -7.70 -7.14
N ARG A 115 3.69 -7.92 -7.98
CA ARG A 115 3.28 -9.25 -8.43
C ARG A 115 4.38 -9.94 -9.25
N PHE A 116 5.04 -9.21 -10.15
CA PHE A 116 6.17 -9.75 -10.91
C PHE A 116 7.34 -10.14 -10.00
N LEU A 117 7.68 -9.30 -9.02
CA LEU A 117 8.74 -9.60 -8.05
C LEU A 117 8.40 -10.82 -7.18
N SER A 118 7.11 -11.00 -6.85
CA SER A 118 6.64 -12.16 -6.07
C SER A 118 6.66 -13.46 -6.90
N GLY A 119 6.31 -13.40 -8.18
CA GLY A 119 6.23 -14.58 -9.06
C GLY A 119 7.59 -15.11 -9.54
N ARG A 120 8.64 -14.31 -9.49
CA ARG A 120 9.95 -14.65 -10.07
C ARG A 120 10.84 -15.56 -9.20
N LYS A 121 10.36 -15.99 -8.02
CA LYS A 121 11.10 -16.85 -7.09
C LYS A 121 10.36 -18.17 -6.83
N ARG A 122 9.95 -18.84 -7.92
CA ARG A 122 9.65 -20.28 -7.90
C ARG A 122 10.82 -21.05 -8.45
#